data_0e9dc00e5938012066467fa309f8bdf3
#
_entry.id   0e9dc00e5938012066467fa309f8bdf3
#
_cell.length_a   1.000
_cell.length_b   1.000
_cell.length_c   1.000
_cell.angle_alpha   90.00
_cell.angle_beta   90.00
_cell.angle_gamma   90.00
#
_symmetry.space_group_name_H-M   'P 1'
#
loop_
_entity.id
_entity.type
_entity.pdbx_description
1 polymer ?
#
loop_
_entity_poly.entity_id
_entity_poly.type
_entity_poly.pdbx_seq_one_letter_code
_entity_poly.pdbx_strand_id
1 'polypeptide(L)'
;MNQYTKRFLTSTALFLSLAATCSTAATAQDAINVYGPGGPAPAIQEAAKAFGAANQMTVNVAAGPTNQWIDKAKQDADIVFSGAENMMTDFAKALPGAFDLADAQPMYLRPVAILVRPGNPKKIRGFRDLLVPSVKVLTVAGAGQTGLWEDVAGRTGDIAIVRAFRKNMVFPEAANSGAAKQHWTEQKDIDAWLIWNIWQVANPELAQVVPMDEPFRIYRDTGVVLTYKGSAQPKAKAFVDFLQSPAGQKIFGKWGWDTR
;
A
#
# COMPACT_ATOMS: atom_id res chain seq x y z
N MET A 1 48.45 -56.72 74.69
CA MET A 1 47.37 -55.76 74.93
C MET A 1 47.09 -55.08 73.65
N ASN A 2 46.04 -55.55 72.92
CA ASN A 2 45.69 -55.16 71.58
C ASN A 2 44.61 -54.13 71.59
N GLN A 3 44.81 -53.02 70.85
CA GLN A 3 43.77 -52.08 70.51
C GLN A 3 43.43 -52.22 69.03
N TYR A 4 42.19 -52.59 68.72
CA TYR A 4 41.64 -52.67 67.40
C TYR A 4 41.04 -51.28 67.06
N THR A 5 41.57 -50.65 66.02
CA THR A 5 41.01 -49.41 65.46
C THR A 5 40.06 -49.79 64.32
N LYS A 6 38.76 -49.53 64.48
CA LYS A 6 37.76 -49.67 63.46
C LYS A 6 37.82 -48.48 62.52
N ARG A 7 38.10 -48.67 61.22
CA ARG A 7 37.96 -47.73 60.19
C ARG A 7 36.50 -47.71 59.69
N PHE A 8 35.83 -46.58 59.78
CA PHE A 8 34.56 -46.27 59.11
C PHE A 8 34.84 -45.79 57.68
N LEU A 9 34.34 -46.55 56.68
CA LEU A 9 34.28 -46.14 55.30
C LEU A 9 32.98 -45.38 55.07
N THR A 10 33.05 -44.07 54.87
CA THR A 10 31.94 -43.26 54.46
C THR A 10 31.91 -43.20 52.89
N SER A 11 30.93 -43.89 52.29
CA SER A 11 30.64 -43.85 50.87
C SER A 11 29.88 -42.55 50.57
N THR A 12 30.53 -41.62 49.90
CA THR A 12 29.86 -40.41 49.35
C THR A 12 29.31 -40.76 48.01
N ALA A 13 27.97 -40.88 47.90
CA ALA A 13 27.26 -41.04 46.65
C ALA A 13 27.16 -39.69 45.96
N LEU A 14 27.85 -39.53 44.81
CA LEU A 14 27.81 -38.36 43.97
C LEU A 14 26.59 -38.45 43.06
N PHE A 15 25.51 -37.68 43.36
CA PHE A 15 24.36 -37.55 42.48
C PHE A 15 24.73 -36.58 41.35
N LEU A 16 24.97 -37.08 40.15
CA LEU A 16 25.10 -36.32 38.92
C LEU A 16 23.69 -35.95 38.43
N SER A 17 23.20 -34.74 38.74
CA SER A 17 21.97 -34.22 38.17
C SER A 17 22.23 -33.73 36.74
N LEU A 18 21.75 -34.50 35.77
CA LEU A 18 21.73 -34.16 34.35
C LEU A 18 20.64 -33.12 34.12
N ALA A 19 21.00 -31.83 34.15
CA ALA A 19 20.12 -30.74 33.76
C ALA A 19 19.97 -30.77 32.21
N ALA A 20 18.86 -31.35 31.75
CA ALA A 20 18.47 -31.25 30.35
C ALA A 20 18.11 -29.79 30.04
N THR A 21 19.05 -29.05 29.46
CA THR A 21 18.76 -27.71 28.85
C THR A 21 17.93 -27.95 27.61
N CYS A 22 16.60 -27.80 27.72
CA CYS A 22 15.73 -27.63 26.58
C CYS A 22 16.10 -26.28 25.93
N SER A 23 17.02 -26.31 24.96
CA SER A 23 17.20 -25.22 24.03
C SER A 23 15.91 -25.12 23.18
N THR A 24 15.01 -24.22 23.57
CA THR A 24 13.96 -23.77 22.64
C THR A 24 14.68 -23.07 21.51
N ALA A 25 14.92 -23.81 20.41
CA ALA A 25 15.27 -23.17 19.15
C ALA A 25 14.14 -22.18 18.87
N ALA A 26 14.42 -20.88 18.98
CA ALA A 26 13.53 -19.86 18.47
C ALA A 26 13.39 -20.14 16.97
N THR A 27 12.28 -20.76 16.59
CA THR A 27 11.92 -20.91 15.18
C THR A 27 11.90 -19.49 14.63
N ALA A 28 12.79 -19.19 13.66
CA ALA A 28 12.70 -17.94 12.93
C ALA A 28 11.25 -17.80 12.47
N GLN A 29 10.55 -16.79 12.99
CA GLN A 29 9.15 -16.59 12.67
C GLN A 29 9.09 -16.41 11.15
N ASP A 30 8.33 -17.28 10.48
CA ASP A 30 8.15 -17.20 9.04
C ASP A 30 7.71 -15.78 8.68
N ALA A 31 8.42 -15.14 7.78
CA ALA A 31 8.14 -13.78 7.36
C ALA A 31 8.04 -13.71 5.83
N ILE A 32 7.11 -12.90 5.33
CA ILE A 32 7.02 -12.53 3.92
C ILE A 32 7.20 -11.02 3.77
N ASN A 33 7.84 -10.61 2.68
CA ASN A 33 8.16 -9.23 2.40
C ASN A 33 7.32 -8.72 1.22
N VAL A 34 6.56 -7.65 1.46
CA VAL A 34 5.56 -7.08 0.57
C VAL A 34 5.93 -5.63 0.26
N TYR A 35 6.04 -5.28 -1.01
CA TYR A 35 6.49 -3.97 -1.45
C TYR A 35 5.51 -3.29 -2.39
N GLY A 36 5.35 -1.96 -2.28
CA GLY A 36 4.50 -1.23 -3.21
C GLY A 36 4.30 0.25 -2.89
N PRO A 37 3.36 0.92 -3.57
CA PRO A 37 3.12 2.35 -3.42
C PRO A 37 2.28 2.70 -2.19
N GLY A 38 2.34 3.99 -1.79
CA GLY A 38 1.63 4.47 -0.60
C GLY A 38 0.10 4.47 -0.69
N GLY A 39 -0.50 4.50 -1.88
CA GLY A 39 -1.96 4.58 -2.03
C GLY A 39 -2.70 3.37 -1.45
N PRO A 40 -2.41 2.14 -1.87
CA PRO A 40 -3.01 0.92 -1.32
C PRO A 40 -2.47 0.54 0.07
N ALA A 41 -1.36 1.13 0.51
CA ALA A 41 -0.64 0.73 1.72
C ALA A 41 -1.51 0.59 2.98
N PRO A 42 -2.46 1.49 3.30
CA PRO A 42 -3.29 1.31 4.51
C PRO A 42 -4.09 0.01 4.49
N ALA A 43 -4.69 -0.36 3.35
CA ALA A 43 -5.44 -1.60 3.20
C ALA A 43 -4.51 -2.83 3.28
N ILE A 44 -3.38 -2.80 2.58
CA ILE A 44 -2.38 -3.89 2.59
C ILE A 44 -1.82 -4.08 4.00
N GLN A 45 -1.50 -3.01 4.74
CA GLN A 45 -0.97 -3.08 6.11
C GLN A 45 -2.01 -3.65 7.10
N GLU A 46 -3.29 -3.26 6.98
CA GLU A 46 -4.35 -3.84 7.80
C GLU A 46 -4.55 -5.33 7.48
N ALA A 47 -4.54 -5.70 6.20
CA ALA A 47 -4.62 -7.08 5.76
C ALA A 47 -3.40 -7.90 6.26
N ALA A 48 -2.20 -7.35 6.16
CA ALA A 48 -0.96 -7.97 6.66
C ALA A 48 -1.03 -8.26 8.17
N LYS A 49 -1.54 -7.30 8.94
CA LYS A 49 -1.74 -7.46 10.39
C LYS A 49 -2.76 -8.56 10.70
N ALA A 50 -3.90 -8.56 10.00
CA ALA A 50 -4.96 -9.55 10.21
C ALA A 50 -4.49 -10.96 9.84
N PHE A 51 -3.86 -11.12 8.67
CA PHE A 51 -3.33 -12.40 8.20
C PHE A 51 -2.20 -12.92 9.10
N GLY A 52 -1.26 -12.05 9.45
CA GLY A 52 -0.12 -12.39 10.32
C GLY A 52 -0.58 -12.89 11.69
N ALA A 53 -1.57 -12.23 12.31
CA ALA A 53 -2.15 -12.66 13.58
C ALA A 53 -2.82 -14.04 13.48
N ALA A 54 -3.59 -14.28 12.40
CA ALA A 54 -4.29 -15.55 12.20
C ALA A 54 -3.33 -16.74 11.89
N ASN A 55 -2.16 -16.45 11.30
CA ASN A 55 -1.21 -17.47 10.84
C ASN A 55 0.08 -17.54 11.69
N GLN A 56 0.17 -16.77 12.78
CA GLN A 56 1.34 -16.69 13.68
C GLN A 56 2.65 -16.39 12.93
N MET A 57 2.58 -15.45 11.98
CA MET A 57 3.71 -15.07 11.14
C MET A 57 3.83 -13.54 10.99
N THR A 58 4.96 -13.08 10.47
CA THR A 58 5.17 -11.68 10.16
C THR A 58 4.94 -11.42 8.67
N VAL A 59 4.16 -10.39 8.35
CA VAL A 59 4.05 -9.84 7.00
C VAL A 59 4.63 -8.43 7.03
N ASN A 60 5.83 -8.29 6.47
CA ASN A 60 6.54 -7.02 6.41
C ASN A 60 6.04 -6.23 5.19
N VAL A 61 5.44 -5.08 5.41
CA VAL A 61 4.96 -4.20 4.33
C VAL A 61 5.82 -2.94 4.28
N ALA A 62 6.56 -2.77 3.19
CA ALA A 62 7.28 -1.54 2.88
C ALA A 62 6.59 -0.82 1.73
N ALA A 63 6.12 0.41 1.97
CA ALA A 63 5.31 1.13 1.01
C ALA A 63 5.65 2.63 0.98
N GLY A 64 5.50 3.24 -0.18
CA GLY A 64 5.78 4.67 -0.38
C GLY A 64 6.29 4.97 -1.79
N PRO A 65 7.01 6.07 -1.99
CA PRO A 65 7.74 6.35 -3.21
C PRO A 65 8.68 5.20 -3.60
N THR A 66 8.69 4.82 -4.87
CA THR A 66 9.40 3.62 -5.36
C THR A 66 10.88 3.62 -4.99
N ASN A 67 11.55 4.77 -5.04
CA ASN A 67 12.97 4.91 -4.69
C ASN A 67 13.30 4.60 -3.22
N GLN A 68 12.30 4.54 -2.33
CA GLN A 68 12.52 4.25 -0.91
C GLN A 68 12.58 2.75 -0.60
N TRP A 69 12.06 1.90 -1.48
CA TRP A 69 11.95 0.48 -1.22
C TRP A 69 12.48 -0.44 -2.33
N ILE A 70 12.68 0.09 -3.54
CA ILE A 70 12.98 -0.73 -4.73
C ILE A 70 14.28 -1.55 -4.59
N ASP A 71 15.33 -0.97 -4.00
CA ASP A 71 16.61 -1.67 -3.87
C ASP A 71 16.54 -2.82 -2.84
N LYS A 72 15.72 -2.68 -1.82
CA LYS A 72 15.45 -3.76 -0.89
C LYS A 72 14.57 -4.83 -1.53
N ALA A 73 13.57 -4.43 -2.31
CA ALA A 73 12.69 -5.35 -3.03
C ALA A 73 13.46 -6.23 -4.03
N LYS A 74 14.49 -5.72 -4.69
CA LYS A 74 15.39 -6.51 -5.57
C LYS A 74 16.04 -7.70 -4.85
N GLN A 75 16.24 -7.58 -3.54
CA GLN A 75 16.93 -8.58 -2.73
C GLN A 75 15.98 -9.60 -2.13
N ASP A 76 14.82 -9.16 -1.63
CA ASP A 76 14.03 -9.99 -0.74
C ASP A 76 12.50 -9.95 -0.95
N ALA A 77 12.00 -9.29 -2.00
CA ALA A 77 10.57 -9.23 -2.25
C ALA A 77 9.96 -10.61 -2.49
N ASP A 78 8.89 -10.92 -1.77
CA ASP A 78 8.04 -12.09 -2.03
C ASP A 78 6.79 -11.67 -2.80
N ILE A 79 6.28 -10.47 -2.53
CA ILE A 79 5.08 -9.91 -3.15
C ILE A 79 5.33 -8.45 -3.52
N VAL A 80 4.85 -8.06 -4.70
CA VAL A 80 4.78 -6.66 -5.13
C VAL A 80 3.32 -6.30 -5.37
N PHE A 81 2.86 -5.17 -4.85
CA PHE A 81 1.54 -4.62 -5.16
C PHE A 81 1.65 -3.28 -5.87
N SER A 82 0.67 -2.97 -6.69
CA SER A 82 0.62 -1.72 -7.45
C SER A 82 -0.58 -0.87 -7.07
N GLY A 83 -0.59 0.37 -7.53
CA GLY A 83 -1.74 1.25 -7.44
C GLY A 83 -2.32 1.59 -8.81
N ALA A 84 -1.87 0.96 -9.87
CA ALA A 84 -2.41 1.00 -11.23
C ALA A 84 -1.56 0.08 -12.12
N GLU A 85 -2.09 -0.36 -13.25
CA GLU A 85 -1.38 -1.21 -14.23
C GLU A 85 -0.09 -0.58 -14.76
N ASN A 86 -0.09 0.73 -15.03
CA ASN A 86 1.14 1.41 -15.46
C ASN A 86 2.25 1.31 -14.41
N MET A 87 1.90 1.34 -13.11
CA MET A 87 2.89 1.15 -12.04
C MET A 87 3.42 -0.28 -12.00
N MET A 88 2.56 -1.29 -12.20
CA MET A 88 3.00 -2.68 -12.25
C MET A 88 3.98 -2.90 -13.42
N THR A 89 3.68 -2.33 -14.58
CA THR A 89 4.60 -2.32 -15.74
C THR A 89 5.94 -1.66 -15.41
N ASP A 90 5.93 -0.54 -14.69
CA ASP A 90 7.17 0.12 -14.28
C ASP A 90 7.96 -0.68 -13.23
N PHE A 91 7.26 -1.38 -12.34
CA PHE A 91 7.90 -2.28 -11.37
C PHE A 91 8.52 -3.50 -12.07
N ALA A 92 7.89 -4.08 -13.09
CA ALA A 92 8.50 -5.15 -13.87
C ALA A 92 9.81 -4.72 -14.53
N LYS A 93 9.91 -3.47 -15.01
CA LYS A 93 11.16 -2.90 -15.55
C LYS A 93 12.20 -2.64 -14.44
N ALA A 94 11.77 -2.18 -13.27
CA ALA A 94 12.66 -1.85 -12.15
C ALA A 94 13.15 -3.08 -11.37
N LEU A 95 12.44 -4.20 -11.47
CA LEU A 95 12.72 -5.50 -10.83
C LEU A 95 12.89 -6.59 -11.90
N PRO A 96 13.87 -6.47 -12.81
CA PRO A 96 14.02 -7.38 -13.93
C PRO A 96 14.23 -8.82 -13.45
N GLY A 97 13.44 -9.76 -13.97
CA GLY A 97 13.51 -11.17 -13.60
C GLY A 97 12.95 -11.51 -12.22
N ALA A 98 12.25 -10.58 -11.54
CA ALA A 98 11.62 -10.88 -10.26
C ALA A 98 10.24 -11.57 -10.42
N PHE A 99 9.49 -11.25 -11.47
CA PHE A 99 8.18 -11.82 -11.78
C PHE A 99 7.85 -11.63 -13.27
N ASP A 100 6.87 -12.37 -13.78
CA ASP A 100 6.26 -12.09 -15.08
C ASP A 100 5.10 -11.10 -14.89
N LEU A 101 5.04 -10.05 -15.72
CA LEU A 101 3.95 -9.09 -15.70
C LEU A 101 2.59 -9.75 -15.99
N ALA A 102 2.58 -10.83 -16.76
CA ALA A 102 1.37 -11.61 -17.05
C ALA A 102 0.77 -12.30 -15.81
N ASP A 103 1.55 -12.50 -14.75
CA ASP A 103 1.09 -13.09 -13.49
C ASP A 103 0.48 -12.05 -12.54
N ALA A 104 0.52 -10.76 -12.90
CA ALA A 104 -0.09 -9.71 -12.09
C ALA A 104 -1.62 -9.86 -12.07
N GLN A 105 -2.19 -9.78 -10.86
CA GLN A 105 -3.62 -9.96 -10.63
C GLN A 105 -4.24 -8.65 -10.20
N PRO A 106 -5.13 -8.02 -11.01
CA PRO A 106 -5.96 -6.92 -10.56
C PRO A 106 -6.87 -7.38 -9.40
N MET A 107 -6.95 -6.58 -8.34
CA MET A 107 -7.76 -6.95 -7.17
C MET A 107 -9.03 -6.12 -7.05
N TYR A 108 -8.89 -4.80 -6.94
CA TYR A 108 -9.98 -3.89 -6.61
C TYR A 108 -9.84 -2.58 -7.36
N LEU A 109 -10.97 -1.90 -7.57
CA LEU A 109 -11.02 -0.60 -8.23
C LEU A 109 -11.13 0.55 -7.22
N ARG A 110 -10.68 1.73 -7.59
CA ARG A 110 -10.97 2.96 -6.88
C ARG A 110 -11.41 4.05 -7.86
N PRO A 111 -12.43 4.85 -7.50
CA PRO A 111 -12.84 5.97 -8.32
C PRO A 111 -11.91 7.15 -8.15
N VAL A 112 -11.75 7.93 -9.22
CA VAL A 112 -11.23 9.29 -9.13
C VAL A 112 -12.21 10.15 -8.32
N ALA A 113 -11.69 11.09 -7.55
CA ALA A 113 -12.47 12.04 -6.76
C ALA A 113 -11.85 13.43 -6.80
N ILE A 114 -12.62 14.40 -6.39
CA ILE A 114 -12.18 15.76 -6.15
C ILE A 114 -12.06 15.94 -4.64
N LEU A 115 -10.86 16.17 -4.14
CA LEU A 115 -10.67 16.54 -2.75
C LEU A 115 -10.74 18.06 -2.65
N VAL A 116 -11.55 18.56 -1.72
CA VAL A 116 -11.73 19.99 -1.45
C VAL A 116 -11.35 20.32 -0.02
N ARG A 117 -11.07 21.60 0.24
CA ARG A 117 -10.79 22.07 1.58
C ARG A 117 -11.96 21.75 2.53
N PRO A 118 -11.71 21.49 3.81
CA PRO A 118 -12.77 21.33 4.80
C PRO A 118 -13.76 22.49 4.75
N GLY A 119 -15.06 22.16 4.75
CA GLY A 119 -16.14 23.14 4.59
C GLY A 119 -16.40 23.56 3.13
N ASN A 120 -15.62 23.09 2.16
CA ASN A 120 -15.80 23.35 0.73
C ASN A 120 -16.08 24.83 0.40
N PRO A 121 -15.14 25.74 0.70
CA PRO A 121 -15.39 27.19 0.58
C PRO A 121 -15.68 27.65 -0.84
N LYS A 122 -15.20 26.93 -1.86
CA LYS A 122 -15.49 27.20 -3.28
C LYS A 122 -16.80 26.56 -3.77
N LYS A 123 -17.50 25.82 -2.91
CA LYS A 123 -18.79 25.15 -3.22
C LYS A 123 -18.68 24.25 -4.46
N ILE A 124 -17.56 23.57 -4.62
CA ILE A 124 -17.31 22.61 -5.72
C ILE A 124 -18.22 21.40 -5.50
N ARG A 125 -19.03 21.04 -6.51
CA ARG A 125 -20.02 19.96 -6.47
C ARG A 125 -19.70 18.84 -7.46
N GLY A 126 -18.81 19.11 -8.44
CA GLY A 126 -18.42 18.16 -9.47
C GLY A 126 -17.30 18.70 -10.35
N PHE A 127 -16.94 17.92 -11.37
CA PHE A 127 -15.81 18.26 -12.24
C PHE A 127 -15.97 19.60 -12.98
N ARG A 128 -17.19 19.92 -13.39
CA ARG A 128 -17.43 21.18 -14.13
C ARG A 128 -17.12 22.43 -13.31
N ASP A 129 -17.25 22.36 -11.99
CA ASP A 129 -16.88 23.48 -11.12
C ASP A 129 -15.36 23.72 -11.08
N LEU A 130 -14.54 22.70 -11.45
CA LEU A 130 -13.09 22.85 -11.60
C LEU A 130 -12.69 23.64 -12.86
N LEU A 131 -13.63 23.87 -13.79
CA LEU A 131 -13.39 24.63 -15.02
C LEU A 131 -13.62 26.14 -14.82
N VAL A 132 -14.20 26.54 -13.68
CA VAL A 132 -14.47 27.95 -13.36
C VAL A 132 -13.13 28.68 -13.18
N PRO A 133 -12.93 29.82 -13.89
CA PRO A 133 -11.75 30.65 -13.67
C PRO A 133 -11.59 31.00 -12.17
N SER A 134 -10.40 31.05 -11.69
CA SER A 134 -10.07 31.25 -10.26
C SER A 134 -10.10 30.01 -9.34
N VAL A 135 -10.48 28.84 -9.82
CA VAL A 135 -10.29 27.58 -9.07
C VAL A 135 -8.90 27.04 -9.34
N LYS A 136 -8.12 26.83 -8.30
CA LYS A 136 -6.77 26.24 -8.39
C LYS A 136 -6.82 24.75 -8.10
N VAL A 137 -6.41 23.94 -9.08
CA VAL A 137 -6.50 22.48 -9.02
C VAL A 137 -5.11 21.87 -8.95
N LEU A 138 -4.84 21.14 -7.88
CA LEU A 138 -3.64 20.32 -7.72
C LEU A 138 -3.81 19.01 -8.49
N THR A 139 -2.78 18.63 -9.25
CA THR A 139 -2.68 17.38 -9.99
C THR A 139 -1.34 16.71 -9.71
N VAL A 140 -1.21 15.45 -10.11
CA VAL A 140 -0.01 14.63 -9.92
C VAL A 140 0.43 14.08 -11.27
N ALA A 141 1.69 14.33 -11.64
CA ALA A 141 2.24 13.91 -12.94
C ALA A 141 2.65 12.44 -12.98
N GLY A 142 2.95 11.82 -11.81
CA GLY A 142 3.62 10.53 -11.76
C GLY A 142 2.89 9.42 -11.00
N ALA A 143 3.52 8.26 -10.96
CA ALA A 143 3.03 7.07 -10.29
C ALA A 143 1.63 6.63 -10.80
N GLY A 144 0.74 6.21 -9.94
CA GLY A 144 -0.62 5.75 -10.31
C GLY A 144 -1.56 6.86 -10.81
N GLN A 145 -1.08 8.11 -10.96
CA GLN A 145 -1.83 9.25 -11.50
C GLN A 145 -1.36 9.71 -12.86
N THR A 146 -0.35 9.05 -13.45
CA THR A 146 0.10 9.38 -14.82
C THR A 146 -1.07 9.44 -15.79
N GLY A 147 -1.27 10.56 -16.47
CA GLY A 147 -2.36 10.82 -17.41
C GLY A 147 -3.76 11.00 -16.77
N LEU A 148 -3.87 10.97 -15.44
CA LEU A 148 -5.19 11.01 -14.77
C LEU A 148 -6.04 12.19 -15.14
N TRP A 149 -5.49 13.41 -15.12
CA TRP A 149 -6.27 14.60 -15.38
C TRP A 149 -6.71 14.68 -16.85
N GLU A 150 -5.87 14.22 -17.79
CA GLU A 150 -6.22 14.15 -19.21
C GLU A 150 -7.32 13.11 -19.47
N ASP A 151 -7.22 11.93 -18.85
CA ASP A 151 -8.24 10.88 -18.95
C ASP A 151 -9.61 11.38 -18.46
N VAL A 152 -9.62 12.18 -17.37
CA VAL A 152 -10.84 12.76 -16.82
C VAL A 152 -11.35 13.91 -17.70
N ALA A 153 -10.52 14.91 -18.01
CA ALA A 153 -10.92 16.09 -18.76
C ALA A 153 -11.24 15.78 -20.22
N GLY A 154 -10.53 14.82 -20.82
CA GLY A 154 -10.75 14.38 -22.20
C GLY A 154 -11.90 13.38 -22.40
N ARG A 155 -12.48 12.86 -21.31
CA ARG A 155 -13.42 11.72 -21.37
C ARG A 155 -14.65 11.98 -22.23
N THR A 156 -15.11 13.22 -22.33
CA THR A 156 -16.26 13.59 -23.16
C THR A 156 -15.89 13.95 -24.60
N GLY A 157 -14.61 13.91 -24.98
CA GLY A 157 -14.13 14.28 -26.31
C GLY A 157 -14.18 15.78 -26.62
N ASP A 158 -14.39 16.63 -25.62
CA ASP A 158 -14.45 18.07 -25.79
C ASP A 158 -13.12 18.75 -25.40
N ILE A 159 -12.37 19.22 -26.39
CA ILE A 159 -11.10 19.93 -26.20
C ILE A 159 -11.24 21.24 -25.40
N ALA A 160 -12.41 21.86 -25.40
CA ALA A 160 -12.64 23.08 -24.62
C ALA A 160 -12.58 22.79 -23.12
N ILE A 161 -13.08 21.62 -22.69
CA ILE A 161 -12.98 21.13 -21.29
C ILE A 161 -11.52 20.92 -20.91
N VAL A 162 -10.73 20.22 -21.74
CA VAL A 162 -9.30 20.01 -21.50
C VAL A 162 -8.54 21.33 -21.35
N ARG A 163 -8.80 22.27 -22.25
CA ARG A 163 -8.19 23.61 -22.20
C ARG A 163 -8.59 24.40 -20.96
N ALA A 164 -9.85 24.36 -20.57
CA ALA A 164 -10.34 25.06 -19.38
C ALA A 164 -9.75 24.47 -18.11
N PHE A 165 -9.75 23.13 -17.97
CA PHE A 165 -9.15 22.47 -16.83
C PHE A 165 -7.66 22.79 -16.69
N ARG A 166 -6.89 22.68 -17.80
CA ARG A 166 -5.45 22.93 -17.80
C ARG A 166 -5.08 24.36 -17.36
N LYS A 167 -5.94 25.37 -17.63
CA LYS A 167 -5.72 26.75 -17.16
C LYS A 167 -5.81 26.89 -15.64
N ASN A 168 -6.54 26.00 -14.98
CA ASN A 168 -6.76 26.01 -13.54
C ASN A 168 -5.78 25.11 -12.77
N MET A 169 -4.95 24.35 -13.47
CA MET A 169 -3.95 23.50 -12.85
C MET A 169 -2.83 24.30 -12.19
N VAL A 170 -2.38 23.83 -11.04
CA VAL A 170 -1.17 24.35 -10.35
C VAL A 170 0.06 23.68 -10.95
N PHE A 171 1.02 24.50 -11.38
CA PHE A 171 2.29 24.03 -11.94
C PHE A 171 3.48 24.46 -11.08
N PRO A 172 4.57 23.64 -11.02
CA PRO A 172 4.64 22.29 -11.60
C PRO A 172 3.68 21.32 -10.92
N GLU A 173 3.20 20.31 -11.66
CA GLU A 173 2.44 19.21 -11.06
C GLU A 173 3.27 18.50 -9.98
N ALA A 174 2.61 17.97 -8.98
CA ALA A 174 3.30 17.18 -7.96
C ALA A 174 3.87 15.88 -8.56
N ALA A 175 5.10 15.54 -8.23
CA ALA A 175 5.78 14.36 -8.77
C ALA A 175 5.13 13.02 -8.34
N ASN A 176 4.51 13.01 -7.18
CA ASN A 176 3.81 11.84 -6.60
C ASN A 176 2.79 12.32 -5.56
N SER A 177 1.98 11.39 -5.06
CA SER A 177 0.91 11.72 -4.10
C SER A 177 1.43 12.22 -2.75
N GLY A 178 2.63 11.82 -2.32
CA GLY A 178 3.27 12.34 -1.10
C GLY A 178 3.63 13.82 -1.25
N ALA A 179 4.25 14.20 -2.38
CA ALA A 179 4.53 15.59 -2.72
C ALA A 179 3.23 16.41 -2.86
N ALA A 180 2.19 15.81 -3.48
CA ALA A 180 0.89 16.47 -3.57
C ALA A 180 0.26 16.72 -2.20
N LYS A 181 0.35 15.78 -1.26
CA LYS A 181 -0.11 15.96 0.12
C LYS A 181 0.65 17.10 0.81
N GLN A 182 1.95 17.22 0.58
CA GLN A 182 2.74 18.33 1.09
C GLN A 182 2.28 19.65 0.49
N HIS A 183 2.15 19.78 -0.85
CA HIS A 183 1.63 20.99 -1.51
C HIS A 183 0.23 21.37 -0.97
N TRP A 184 -0.66 20.38 -0.83
CA TRP A 184 -1.98 20.59 -0.25
C TRP A 184 -1.92 21.15 1.17
N THR A 185 -0.98 20.67 1.99
CA THR A 185 -0.85 21.11 3.38
C THR A 185 -0.25 22.51 3.49
N GLU A 186 0.73 22.83 2.67
CA GLU A 186 1.49 24.09 2.71
C GLU A 186 0.82 25.24 1.96
N GLN A 187 0.27 24.97 0.75
CA GLN A 187 -0.30 25.98 -0.15
C GLN A 187 -1.82 26.08 0.07
N LYS A 188 -2.24 26.97 0.96
CA LYS A 188 -3.66 27.12 1.34
C LYS A 188 -4.56 27.71 0.26
N ASP A 189 -4.00 28.27 -0.78
CA ASP A 189 -4.68 28.86 -1.94
C ASP A 189 -5.04 27.82 -3.03
N ILE A 190 -4.65 26.56 -2.87
CA ILE A 190 -5.14 25.45 -3.69
C ILE A 190 -6.56 25.11 -3.23
N ASP A 191 -7.51 25.09 -4.14
CA ASP A 191 -8.94 24.92 -3.86
C ASP A 191 -9.39 23.46 -3.96
N ALA A 192 -8.84 22.74 -4.92
CA ALA A 192 -9.18 21.35 -5.20
C ALA A 192 -7.95 20.50 -5.50
N TRP A 193 -8.07 19.21 -5.27
CA TRP A 193 -7.06 18.24 -5.63
C TRP A 193 -7.72 17.05 -6.35
N LEU A 194 -7.39 16.89 -7.63
CA LEU A 194 -7.87 15.75 -8.43
C LEU A 194 -7.00 14.53 -8.16
N ILE A 195 -7.58 13.52 -7.52
CA ILE A 195 -6.87 12.30 -7.11
C ILE A 195 -7.86 11.18 -6.83
N TRP A 196 -7.37 10.03 -6.36
CA TRP A 196 -8.18 8.90 -5.95
C TRP A 196 -8.83 9.13 -4.58
N ASN A 197 -10.09 8.70 -4.42
CA ASN A 197 -10.87 8.82 -3.17
C ASN A 197 -10.16 8.26 -1.94
N ILE A 198 -9.38 7.20 -2.09
CA ILE A 198 -8.66 6.52 -1.00
C ILE A 198 -7.73 7.45 -0.22
N TRP A 199 -7.24 8.52 -0.83
CA TRP A 199 -6.38 9.49 -0.16
C TRP A 199 -7.10 10.26 0.93
N GLN A 200 -8.37 10.59 0.73
CA GLN A 200 -9.18 11.22 1.77
C GLN A 200 -9.55 10.20 2.85
N VAL A 201 -9.89 8.96 2.49
CA VAL A 201 -10.19 7.92 3.48
C VAL A 201 -9.01 7.69 4.43
N ALA A 202 -7.78 7.73 3.91
CA ALA A 202 -6.57 7.62 4.71
C ALA A 202 -6.19 8.90 5.47
N ASN A 203 -6.78 10.06 5.12
CA ASN A 203 -6.46 11.37 5.71
C ASN A 203 -7.73 12.23 5.84
N PRO A 204 -8.71 11.82 6.65
CA PRO A 204 -10.04 12.42 6.67
C PRO A 204 -10.04 13.88 7.14
N GLU A 205 -9.04 14.28 7.92
CA GLU A 205 -8.88 15.65 8.43
C GLU A 205 -8.38 16.65 7.40
N LEU A 206 -7.74 16.16 6.30
CA LEU A 206 -7.10 17.04 5.32
C LEU A 206 -8.06 17.60 4.27
N ALA A 207 -9.12 16.87 3.97
CA ALA A 207 -10.00 17.20 2.85
C ALA A 207 -11.37 16.56 2.99
N GLN A 208 -12.36 17.13 2.27
CA GLN A 208 -13.63 16.48 2.01
C GLN A 208 -13.65 15.94 0.58
N VAL A 209 -14.35 14.82 0.37
CA VAL A 209 -14.54 14.25 -0.98
C VAL A 209 -15.77 14.88 -1.62
N VAL A 210 -15.58 15.34 -2.84
CA VAL A 210 -16.66 15.58 -3.81
C VAL A 210 -16.61 14.47 -4.84
N PRO A 211 -17.67 13.64 -4.96
CA PRO A 211 -17.70 12.58 -5.96
C PRO A 211 -17.57 13.14 -7.37
N MET A 212 -16.90 12.36 -8.23
CA MET A 212 -16.81 12.72 -9.66
C MET A 212 -18.15 12.50 -10.34
N ASP A 213 -18.59 13.46 -11.15
CA ASP A 213 -19.76 13.32 -12.02
C ASP A 213 -19.61 12.11 -12.94
N GLU A 214 -20.69 11.39 -13.19
CA GLU A 214 -20.67 10.15 -13.95
C GLU A 214 -19.98 10.26 -15.32
N PRO A 215 -20.21 11.31 -16.13
CA PRO A 215 -19.52 11.47 -17.42
C PRO A 215 -18.00 11.61 -17.34
N PHE A 216 -17.46 11.98 -16.17
CA PHE A 216 -16.04 12.16 -15.91
C PHE A 216 -15.43 11.11 -14.98
N ARG A 217 -16.25 10.18 -14.47
CA ARG A 217 -15.81 9.18 -13.53
C ARG A 217 -14.96 8.12 -14.22
N ILE A 218 -13.78 7.90 -13.70
CA ILE A 218 -12.89 6.81 -14.10
C ILE A 218 -12.46 6.02 -12.88
N TYR A 219 -12.02 4.80 -13.12
CA TYR A 219 -11.52 3.89 -12.10
C TYR A 219 -10.13 3.40 -12.49
N ARG A 220 -9.31 3.13 -11.52
CA ARG A 220 -8.09 2.33 -11.68
C ARG A 220 -7.99 1.30 -10.59
N ASP A 221 -7.33 0.22 -10.91
CA ASP A 221 -7.16 -0.91 -10.00
C ASP A 221 -6.05 -0.71 -8.97
N THR A 222 -5.95 -1.68 -8.09
CA THR A 222 -4.75 -2.09 -7.38
C THR A 222 -4.50 -3.54 -7.74
N GLY A 223 -3.28 -3.86 -8.15
CA GLY A 223 -2.87 -5.20 -8.51
C GLY A 223 -1.85 -5.77 -7.55
N VAL A 224 -1.68 -7.08 -7.58
CA VAL A 224 -0.68 -7.83 -6.80
C VAL A 224 -0.01 -8.86 -7.69
N VAL A 225 1.26 -9.13 -7.43
CA VAL A 225 2.02 -10.19 -8.09
C VAL A 225 2.94 -10.88 -7.10
N LEU A 226 3.03 -12.20 -7.18
CA LEU A 226 4.09 -12.97 -6.51
C LEU A 226 5.39 -12.84 -7.31
N THR A 227 6.49 -12.58 -6.62
CA THR A 227 7.80 -12.78 -7.25
C THR A 227 8.07 -14.27 -7.43
N TYR A 228 9.05 -14.64 -8.25
CA TYR A 228 9.47 -16.05 -8.36
C TYR A 228 9.94 -16.62 -7.01
N LYS A 229 10.56 -15.78 -6.17
CA LYS A 229 10.89 -16.13 -4.79
C LYS A 229 9.64 -16.37 -3.95
N GLY A 230 8.66 -15.47 -4.04
CA GLY A 230 7.40 -15.57 -3.30
C GLY A 230 6.52 -16.74 -3.76
N SER A 231 6.53 -17.08 -5.05
CA SER A 231 5.76 -18.22 -5.58
C SER A 231 6.23 -19.57 -5.03
N ALA A 232 7.49 -19.66 -4.60
CA ALA A 232 8.02 -20.83 -3.90
C ALA A 232 7.61 -20.90 -2.41
N GLN A 233 6.94 -19.87 -1.89
CA GLN A 233 6.53 -19.79 -0.48
C GLN A 233 5.01 -19.97 -0.35
N PRO A 234 4.49 -21.08 0.19
CA PRO A 234 3.06 -21.31 0.35
C PRO A 234 2.34 -20.20 1.13
N LYS A 235 3.02 -19.59 2.12
CA LYS A 235 2.45 -18.50 2.92
C LYS A 235 2.32 -17.19 2.17
N ALA A 236 3.23 -16.88 1.22
CA ALA A 236 3.10 -15.72 0.35
C ALA A 236 1.90 -15.87 -0.58
N LYS A 237 1.71 -17.06 -1.16
CA LYS A 237 0.53 -17.39 -1.95
C LYS A 237 -0.75 -17.28 -1.12
N ALA A 238 -0.78 -17.86 0.08
CA ALA A 238 -1.93 -17.77 0.98
C ALA A 238 -2.26 -16.32 1.37
N PHE A 239 -1.27 -15.44 1.49
CA PHE A 239 -1.52 -14.02 1.74
C PHE A 239 -2.14 -13.33 0.51
N VAL A 240 -1.70 -13.63 -0.71
CA VAL A 240 -2.33 -13.12 -1.94
C VAL A 240 -3.78 -13.60 -2.04
N ASP A 241 -4.04 -14.88 -1.75
CA ASP A 241 -5.39 -15.44 -1.72
C ASP A 241 -6.25 -14.74 -0.63
N PHE A 242 -5.66 -14.45 0.55
CA PHE A 242 -6.34 -13.71 1.62
C PHE A 242 -6.71 -12.28 1.19
N LEU A 243 -5.84 -11.59 0.48
CA LEU A 243 -6.15 -10.23 0.00
C LEU A 243 -7.43 -10.19 -0.85
N GLN A 244 -7.72 -11.26 -1.60
CA GLN A 244 -8.89 -11.39 -2.49
C GLN A 244 -10.08 -12.11 -1.83
N SER A 245 -9.92 -12.60 -0.60
CA SER A 245 -10.99 -13.26 0.17
C SER A 245 -12.07 -12.28 0.64
N PRO A 246 -13.23 -12.75 1.14
CA PRO A 246 -14.25 -11.88 1.74
C PRO A 246 -13.70 -11.02 2.90
N ALA A 247 -12.71 -11.52 3.65
CA ALA A 247 -12.05 -10.75 4.71
C ALA A 247 -11.18 -9.63 4.11
N GLY A 248 -10.40 -9.92 3.07
CA GLY A 248 -9.64 -8.92 2.32
C GLY A 248 -10.55 -7.87 1.68
N GLN A 249 -11.62 -8.29 1.01
CA GLN A 249 -12.65 -7.41 0.44
C GLN A 249 -13.19 -6.40 1.48
N LYS A 250 -13.54 -6.88 2.67
CA LYS A 250 -14.02 -6.03 3.76
C LYS A 250 -12.97 -5.00 4.18
N ILE A 251 -11.71 -5.40 4.27
CA ILE A 251 -10.61 -4.50 4.62
C ILE A 251 -10.44 -3.42 3.53
N PHE A 252 -10.34 -3.83 2.27
CA PHE A 252 -10.18 -2.88 1.15
C PHE A 252 -11.37 -1.93 1.04
N GLY A 253 -12.62 -2.45 1.18
CA GLY A 253 -13.83 -1.63 1.19
C GLY A 253 -13.81 -0.55 2.27
N LYS A 254 -13.34 -0.85 3.49
CA LYS A 254 -13.15 0.12 4.57
C LYS A 254 -12.20 1.26 4.15
N TRP A 255 -11.19 0.97 3.33
CA TRP A 255 -10.22 1.94 2.84
C TRP A 255 -10.65 2.62 1.51
N GLY A 256 -11.93 2.49 1.13
CA GLY A 256 -12.52 3.22 0.00
C GLY A 256 -12.35 2.55 -1.37
N TRP A 257 -11.94 1.30 -1.41
CA TRP A 257 -11.88 0.52 -2.63
C TRP A 257 -13.25 -0.08 -2.98
N ASP A 258 -13.58 -0.11 -4.26
CA ASP A 258 -14.72 -0.86 -4.79
C ASP A 258 -14.31 -2.32 -4.93
N THR A 259 -14.99 -3.18 -4.19
CA THR A 259 -14.66 -4.61 -4.08
C THR A 259 -15.73 -5.53 -4.68
N ARG A 260 -16.63 -4.94 -5.49
CA ARG A 260 -17.69 -5.68 -6.21
C ARG A 260 -17.13 -6.45 -7.38
#